data_ddbb7024d488e3ef7bf248a0b8f66c31
#
_entry.id   ddbb7024d488e3ef7bf248a0b8f66c31
#
_cell.length_a   1.000
_cell.length_b   1.000
_cell.length_c   1.000
_cell.angle_alpha   90.00
_cell.angle_beta   90.00
_cell.angle_gamma   90.00
#
_symmetry.space_group_name_H-M   'P 1'
#
loop_
_entity.id
_entity.type
_entity.pdbx_description
1 polymer ?
#
loop_
_entity_poly.entity_id
_entity_poly.type
_entity_poly.pdbx_seq_one_letter_code
_entity_poly.pdbx_strand_id
1 'polypeptide(L)'
;MADQAPPAPGIDHPTSLWQVFVAFTVLAMQGFGGVLAVAQRELCERRRWLTQAEFLQLLSTAQVLPGPNVCNLSLMIGDKFFGWRGALVALSGMVTAPLAVLLMLAWGLGAAASIGNWQHAIRGALGGVATVAAGQIIGTVLKLSAPLKNHPLGWPTSVALTAAAFVMMTLLHWPLVWVLLGLGGATCLYTYAVLTRKARP
;
A
#
# COMPACT_ATOMS: atom_id res chain seq x y z
N MET A 1 -25.41 -20.09 18.59
CA MET A 1 -26.23 -19.51 17.53
C MET A 1 -26.03 -18.02 17.63
N ALA A 2 -25.10 -17.48 16.84
CA ALA A 2 -24.85 -16.04 16.77
C ALA A 2 -25.93 -15.45 15.88
N ASP A 3 -26.69 -14.53 16.47
CA ASP A 3 -27.72 -13.72 15.84
C ASP A 3 -27.09 -12.91 14.71
N GLN A 4 -27.28 -13.38 13.47
CA GLN A 4 -26.91 -12.61 12.29
C GLN A 4 -27.99 -11.56 12.09
N ALA A 5 -27.70 -10.33 12.49
CA ALA A 5 -28.51 -9.18 12.13
C ALA A 5 -28.79 -9.21 10.63
N PRO A 6 -30.05 -8.92 10.18
CA PRO A 6 -30.39 -8.95 8.77
C PRO A 6 -29.51 -7.98 7.99
N PRO A 7 -29.06 -8.33 6.77
CA PRO A 7 -28.21 -7.45 5.97
C PRO A 7 -28.93 -6.13 5.71
N ALA A 8 -28.23 -5.03 5.91
CA ALA A 8 -28.75 -3.70 5.64
C ALA A 8 -29.21 -3.61 4.18
N PRO A 9 -30.37 -2.98 3.88
CA PRO A 9 -30.91 -2.93 2.53
C PRO A 9 -29.94 -2.23 1.57
N GLY A 10 -29.43 -2.96 0.58
CA GLY A 10 -28.60 -2.42 -0.49
C GLY A 10 -27.14 -2.89 -0.55
N ILE A 11 -26.76 -3.94 0.20
CA ILE A 11 -25.42 -4.55 0.08
C ILE A 11 -25.51 -5.73 -0.89
N ASP A 12 -24.79 -5.61 -2.00
CA ASP A 12 -24.64 -6.69 -2.96
C ASP A 12 -23.45 -7.57 -2.56
N HIS A 13 -23.56 -8.88 -2.81
CA HIS A 13 -22.43 -9.79 -2.62
C HIS A 13 -21.91 -10.28 -3.97
N PRO A 14 -20.58 -10.46 -4.12
CA PRO A 14 -20.06 -11.05 -5.34
C PRO A 14 -20.59 -12.48 -5.48
N THR A 15 -21.14 -12.79 -6.65
CA THR A 15 -21.77 -14.11 -6.92
C THR A 15 -20.76 -15.12 -7.46
N SER A 16 -19.57 -14.67 -7.89
CA SER A 16 -18.55 -15.55 -8.45
C SER A 16 -17.14 -15.04 -8.17
N LEU A 17 -16.19 -15.98 -8.14
CA LEU A 17 -14.76 -15.68 -8.06
C LEU A 17 -14.29 -14.78 -9.22
N TRP A 18 -14.88 -14.93 -10.40
CA TRP A 18 -14.58 -14.09 -11.56
C TRP A 18 -14.92 -12.61 -11.32
N GLN A 19 -16.02 -12.34 -10.65
CA GLN A 19 -16.38 -10.95 -10.28
C GLN A 19 -15.36 -10.35 -9.32
N VAL A 20 -14.85 -11.14 -8.37
CA VAL A 20 -13.78 -10.72 -7.46
C VAL A 20 -12.51 -10.42 -8.25
N PHE A 21 -12.09 -11.33 -9.14
CA PHE A 21 -10.93 -11.14 -9.99
C PHE A 21 -11.02 -9.83 -10.80
N VAL A 22 -12.12 -9.64 -11.52
CA VAL A 22 -12.33 -8.44 -12.37
C VAL A 22 -12.38 -7.17 -11.52
N ALA A 23 -13.02 -7.21 -10.35
CA ALA A 23 -13.08 -6.04 -9.46
C ALA A 23 -11.68 -5.59 -9.04
N PHE A 24 -10.84 -6.51 -8.57
CA PHE A 24 -9.49 -6.18 -8.13
C PHE A 24 -8.54 -5.87 -9.29
N THR A 25 -8.76 -6.45 -10.48
CA THR A 25 -8.06 -6.07 -11.71
C THR A 25 -8.35 -4.62 -12.10
N VAL A 26 -9.62 -4.23 -12.14
CA VAL A 26 -10.04 -2.85 -12.45
C VAL A 26 -9.48 -1.88 -11.40
N LEU A 27 -9.51 -2.28 -10.12
CA LEU A 27 -8.99 -1.50 -9.01
C LEU A 27 -7.48 -1.26 -9.14
N ALA A 28 -6.73 -2.31 -9.49
CA ALA A 28 -5.30 -2.23 -9.72
C ALA A 28 -4.93 -1.29 -10.90
N MET A 29 -5.70 -1.36 -11.98
CA MET A 29 -5.49 -0.54 -13.17
C MET A 29 -5.89 0.94 -12.99
N GLN A 30 -6.83 1.24 -12.11
CA GLN A 30 -7.30 2.60 -11.81
C GLN A 30 -6.59 3.24 -10.61
N GLY A 31 -5.75 2.50 -9.91
CA GLY A 31 -5.13 2.93 -8.65
C GLY A 31 -4.09 4.06 -8.76
N PHE A 32 -3.88 4.61 -9.94
CA PHE A 32 -2.99 5.76 -10.15
C PHE A 32 -3.54 7.00 -9.42
N GLY A 33 -2.79 7.47 -8.41
CA GLY A 33 -3.17 8.66 -7.62
C GLY A 33 -3.84 8.40 -6.27
N GLY A 34 -4.16 7.13 -5.94
CA GLY A 34 -4.72 6.81 -4.62
C GLY A 34 -5.57 5.56 -4.62
N VAL A 35 -4.90 4.40 -4.62
CA VAL A 35 -5.56 3.08 -4.67
C VAL A 35 -6.65 2.90 -3.61
N LEU A 36 -6.46 3.44 -2.40
CA LEU A 36 -7.44 3.32 -1.31
C LEU A 36 -8.75 4.06 -1.60
N ALA A 37 -8.66 5.28 -2.18
CA ALA A 37 -9.86 6.03 -2.57
C ALA A 37 -10.62 5.33 -3.70
N VAL A 38 -9.89 4.75 -4.66
CA VAL A 38 -10.48 3.96 -5.74
C VAL A 38 -11.11 2.68 -5.18
N ALA A 39 -10.45 2.00 -4.24
CA ALA A 39 -10.97 0.80 -3.60
C ALA A 39 -12.26 1.09 -2.84
N GLN A 40 -12.29 2.17 -2.05
CA GLN A 40 -13.48 2.60 -1.34
C GLN A 40 -14.64 2.87 -2.29
N ARG A 41 -14.40 3.66 -3.35
CA ARG A 41 -15.41 3.99 -4.35
C ARG A 41 -15.92 2.74 -5.08
N GLU A 42 -15.02 1.88 -5.53
CA GLU A 42 -15.41 0.68 -6.29
C GLU A 42 -16.18 -0.33 -5.41
N LEU A 43 -15.74 -0.57 -4.17
CA LEU A 43 -16.29 -1.61 -3.32
C LEU A 43 -17.50 -1.15 -2.49
N CYS A 44 -17.54 0.14 -2.09
CA CYS A 44 -18.63 0.65 -1.27
C CYS A 44 -19.72 1.37 -2.08
N GLU A 45 -19.33 2.14 -3.12
CA GLU A 45 -20.29 2.96 -3.87
C GLU A 45 -20.78 2.27 -5.13
N ARG A 46 -19.87 1.73 -5.97
CA ARG A 46 -20.23 1.13 -7.27
C ARG A 46 -20.80 -0.28 -7.13
N ARG A 47 -20.05 -1.15 -6.43
CA ARG A 47 -20.44 -2.56 -6.28
C ARG A 47 -21.25 -2.83 -5.03
N ARG A 48 -21.21 -1.92 -4.08
CA ARG A 48 -21.92 -2.03 -2.80
C ARG A 48 -21.68 -3.35 -2.07
N TRP A 49 -20.47 -3.90 -2.20
CA TRP A 49 -20.07 -5.14 -1.53
C TRP A 49 -19.78 -4.96 -0.05
N LEU A 50 -19.43 -3.73 0.34
CA LEU A 50 -19.06 -3.38 1.70
C LEU A 50 -19.74 -2.07 2.10
N THR A 51 -20.12 -1.99 3.36
CA THR A 51 -20.43 -0.70 3.98
C THR A 51 -19.15 0.10 4.19
N GLN A 52 -19.29 1.41 4.33
CA GLN A 52 -18.18 2.30 4.66
C GLN A 52 -17.48 1.89 5.98
N ALA A 53 -18.27 1.48 6.99
CA ALA A 53 -17.76 1.05 8.29
C ALA A 53 -16.95 -0.25 8.16
N GLU A 54 -17.45 -1.24 7.43
CA GLU A 54 -16.74 -2.50 7.17
C GLU A 54 -15.45 -2.29 6.40
N PHE A 55 -15.48 -1.42 5.37
CA PHE A 55 -14.28 -1.07 4.62
C PHE A 55 -13.21 -0.47 5.51
N LEU A 56 -13.57 0.49 6.37
CA LEU A 56 -12.62 1.11 7.31
C LEU A 56 -12.08 0.12 8.34
N GLN A 57 -12.90 -0.80 8.82
CA GLN A 57 -12.47 -1.85 9.73
C GLN A 57 -11.45 -2.79 9.07
N LEU A 58 -11.74 -3.28 7.85
CA LEU A 58 -10.82 -4.12 7.08
C LEU A 58 -9.53 -3.38 6.75
N LEU A 59 -9.63 -2.11 6.37
CA LEU A 59 -8.47 -1.27 6.10
C LEU A 59 -7.58 -1.09 7.33
N SER A 60 -8.17 -0.83 8.49
CA SER A 60 -7.42 -0.70 9.75
C SER A 60 -6.67 -1.98 10.09
N THR A 61 -7.31 -3.13 9.92
CA THR A 61 -6.67 -4.44 10.14
C THR A 61 -5.57 -4.72 9.11
N ALA A 62 -5.81 -4.39 7.83
CA ALA A 62 -4.83 -4.56 6.76
C ALA A 62 -3.56 -3.71 6.98
N GLN A 63 -3.67 -2.57 7.65
CA GLN A 63 -2.53 -1.70 7.98
C GLN A 63 -1.63 -2.24 9.08
N VAL A 64 -2.14 -3.12 9.94
CA VAL A 64 -1.36 -3.76 11.01
C VAL A 64 -0.53 -4.93 10.46
N LEU A 65 -1.00 -5.55 9.38
CA LEU A 65 -0.30 -6.68 8.76
C LEU A 65 0.94 -6.19 7.98
N PRO A 66 2.08 -6.90 8.09
CA PRO A 66 3.26 -6.58 7.31
C PRO A 66 2.99 -6.82 5.81
N GLY A 67 3.41 -5.87 4.95
CA GLY A 67 3.24 -5.96 3.51
C GLY A 67 2.46 -4.79 2.91
N PRO A 68 2.23 -4.81 1.58
CA PRO A 68 1.47 -3.76 0.91
C PRO A 68 0.02 -3.74 1.39
N ASN A 69 -0.42 -2.65 2.02
CA ASN A 69 -1.74 -2.52 2.64
C ASN A 69 -2.89 -2.89 1.70
N VAL A 70 -2.76 -2.56 0.41
CA VAL A 70 -3.82 -2.83 -0.57
C VAL A 70 -3.89 -4.31 -0.94
N CYS A 71 -2.73 -5.00 -0.97
CA CYS A 71 -2.70 -6.46 -1.15
C CYS A 71 -3.29 -7.16 0.07
N ASN A 72 -2.95 -6.73 1.29
CA ASN A 72 -3.54 -7.26 2.51
C ASN A 72 -5.06 -7.05 2.53
N LEU A 73 -5.51 -5.85 2.15
CA LEU A 73 -6.94 -5.53 2.03
C LEU A 73 -7.62 -6.43 0.98
N SER A 74 -7.00 -6.68 -0.17
CA SER A 74 -7.56 -7.55 -1.22
C SER A 74 -7.69 -9.00 -0.74
N LEU A 75 -6.69 -9.51 -0.03
CA LEU A 75 -6.73 -10.84 0.59
C LEU A 75 -7.89 -10.96 1.58
N MET A 76 -8.03 -9.98 2.49
CA MET A 76 -9.08 -10.00 3.52
C MET A 76 -10.47 -9.90 2.92
N ILE A 77 -10.68 -9.08 1.89
CA ILE A 77 -11.98 -8.95 1.22
C ILE A 77 -12.29 -10.23 0.43
N GLY A 78 -11.32 -10.77 -0.27
CA GLY A 78 -11.49 -12.05 -0.98
C GLY A 78 -11.83 -13.20 -0.04
N ASP A 79 -11.14 -13.27 1.11
CA ASP A 79 -11.38 -14.27 2.15
C ASP A 79 -12.77 -14.14 2.77
N LYS A 80 -13.22 -12.92 3.03
CA LYS A 80 -14.56 -12.65 3.57
C LYS A 80 -15.67 -13.25 2.73
N PHE A 81 -15.56 -13.24 1.38
CA PHE A 81 -16.61 -13.69 0.49
C PHE A 81 -16.51 -15.16 0.05
N PHE A 82 -15.30 -15.66 -0.20
CA PHE A 82 -15.07 -16.99 -0.75
C PHE A 82 -13.96 -17.78 -0.04
N GLY A 83 -13.59 -17.38 1.18
CA GLY A 83 -12.52 -17.98 1.93
C GLY A 83 -11.16 -17.87 1.20
N TRP A 84 -10.24 -18.77 1.48
CA TRP A 84 -8.88 -18.74 0.94
C TRP A 84 -8.80 -18.68 -0.60
N ARG A 85 -9.78 -19.28 -1.30
CA ARG A 85 -9.88 -19.22 -2.77
C ARG A 85 -10.19 -17.79 -3.24
N GLY A 86 -11.09 -17.11 -2.55
CA GLY A 86 -11.38 -15.69 -2.81
C GLY A 86 -10.18 -14.80 -2.55
N ALA A 87 -9.44 -15.06 -1.48
CA ALA A 87 -8.21 -14.33 -1.17
C ALA A 87 -7.17 -14.44 -2.29
N LEU A 88 -6.88 -15.66 -2.74
CA LEU A 88 -5.94 -15.88 -3.84
C LEU A 88 -6.39 -15.24 -5.16
N VAL A 89 -7.68 -15.34 -5.47
CA VAL A 89 -8.27 -14.74 -6.68
C VAL A 89 -8.24 -13.21 -6.63
N ALA A 90 -8.54 -12.60 -5.48
CA ALA A 90 -8.46 -11.16 -5.30
C ALA A 90 -7.00 -10.65 -5.46
N LEU A 91 -6.05 -11.33 -4.84
CA LEU A 91 -4.63 -11.02 -4.97
C LEU A 91 -4.14 -11.19 -6.42
N SER A 92 -4.53 -12.29 -7.09
CA SER A 92 -4.16 -12.52 -8.48
C SER A 92 -4.73 -11.44 -9.40
N GLY A 93 -5.98 -11.01 -9.21
CA GLY A 93 -6.57 -9.88 -9.94
C GLY A 93 -5.79 -8.58 -9.74
N MET A 94 -5.29 -8.34 -8.51
CA MET A 94 -4.53 -7.15 -8.17
C MET A 94 -3.14 -7.11 -8.85
N VAL A 95 -2.51 -8.26 -9.05
CA VAL A 95 -1.12 -8.37 -9.53
C VAL A 95 -1.03 -8.65 -11.02
N THR A 96 -1.88 -9.51 -11.58
CA THR A 96 -1.73 -10.02 -12.96
C THR A 96 -1.84 -8.93 -14.02
N ALA A 97 -2.81 -8.03 -13.93
CA ALA A 97 -3.00 -7.01 -14.96
C ALA A 97 -1.85 -5.99 -15.00
N PRO A 98 -1.43 -5.35 -13.90
CA PRO A 98 -0.26 -4.47 -13.90
C PRO A 98 1.00 -5.19 -14.34
N LEU A 99 1.21 -6.44 -13.91
CA LEU A 99 2.35 -7.25 -14.30
C LEU A 99 2.35 -7.55 -15.81
N ALA A 100 1.20 -7.93 -16.37
CA ALA A 100 1.07 -8.18 -17.81
C ALA A 100 1.37 -6.93 -18.64
N VAL A 101 0.83 -5.76 -18.21
CA VAL A 101 1.13 -4.48 -18.87
C VAL A 101 2.62 -4.17 -18.81
N LEU A 102 3.25 -4.35 -17.66
CA LEU A 102 4.68 -4.09 -17.47
C LEU A 102 5.54 -5.02 -18.31
N LEU A 103 5.21 -6.31 -18.39
CA LEU A 103 5.92 -7.29 -19.20
C LEU A 103 5.76 -7.01 -20.71
N MET A 104 4.54 -6.66 -21.15
CA MET A 104 4.29 -6.27 -22.53
C MET A 104 5.07 -5.00 -22.93
N LEU A 105 5.11 -4.01 -22.04
CA LEU A 105 5.90 -2.80 -22.24
C LEU A 105 7.39 -3.12 -22.32
N ALA A 106 7.90 -3.93 -21.40
CA ALA A 106 9.31 -4.32 -21.36
C ALA A 106 9.71 -5.09 -22.61
N TRP A 107 8.88 -6.05 -23.04
CA TRP A 107 9.11 -6.80 -24.29
C TRP A 107 9.04 -5.91 -25.51
N GLY A 108 8.03 -5.04 -25.62
CA GLY A 108 7.86 -4.11 -26.74
C GLY A 108 9.02 -3.12 -26.86
N LEU A 109 9.48 -2.56 -25.74
CA LEU A 109 10.64 -1.67 -25.70
C LEU A 109 11.93 -2.42 -26.08
N GLY A 110 12.11 -3.66 -25.61
CA GLY A 110 13.24 -4.51 -25.99
C GLY A 110 13.25 -4.83 -27.49
N ALA A 111 12.10 -5.18 -28.05
CA ALA A 111 11.95 -5.41 -29.48
C ALA A 111 12.22 -4.14 -30.32
N ALA A 112 11.69 -2.99 -29.89
CA ALA A 112 11.94 -1.71 -30.56
C ALA A 112 13.40 -1.28 -30.48
N ALA A 113 14.10 -1.57 -29.39
CA ALA A 113 15.52 -1.27 -29.24
C ALA A 113 16.42 -2.07 -30.23
N SER A 114 15.96 -3.23 -30.70
CA SER A 114 16.68 -4.07 -31.67
C SER A 114 16.47 -3.64 -33.13
N ILE A 115 15.45 -2.81 -33.40
CA ILE A 115 15.04 -2.39 -34.73
C ILE A 115 15.40 -0.90 -34.94
N GLY A 116 16.70 -0.58 -35.15
CA GLY A 116 17.14 0.75 -35.56
C GLY A 116 17.59 1.70 -34.43
N ASN A 117 17.67 3.03 -34.69
CA ASN A 117 18.26 4.04 -33.82
C ASN A 117 17.37 4.49 -32.62
N TRP A 118 16.41 3.66 -32.19
CA TRP A 118 15.50 3.99 -31.10
C TRP A 118 16.11 3.89 -29.70
N GLN A 119 17.34 3.38 -29.59
CA GLN A 119 18.00 3.17 -28.28
C GLN A 119 18.08 4.44 -27.41
N HIS A 120 18.40 5.59 -28.05
CA HIS A 120 18.47 6.86 -27.32
C HIS A 120 17.10 7.33 -26.81
N ALA A 121 16.05 7.19 -27.63
CA ALA A 121 14.69 7.55 -27.25
C ALA A 121 14.16 6.65 -26.13
N ILE A 122 14.43 5.34 -26.20
CA ILE A 122 14.02 4.37 -25.18
C ILE A 122 14.74 4.63 -23.86
N ARG A 123 16.07 4.87 -23.88
CA ARG A 123 16.83 5.24 -22.69
C ARG A 123 16.30 6.54 -22.05
N GLY A 124 15.99 7.55 -22.90
CA GLY A 124 15.39 8.80 -22.44
C GLY A 124 14.01 8.58 -21.78
N ALA A 125 13.15 7.77 -22.40
CA ALA A 125 11.83 7.43 -21.86
C ALA A 125 11.93 6.68 -20.51
N LEU A 126 12.81 5.67 -20.43
CA LEU A 126 13.04 4.94 -19.18
C LEU A 126 13.64 5.84 -18.08
N GLY A 127 14.55 6.75 -18.45
CA GLY A 127 15.07 7.76 -17.52
C GLY A 127 13.96 8.69 -17.01
N GLY A 128 13.05 9.12 -17.88
CA GLY A 128 11.88 9.91 -17.50
C GLY A 128 10.96 9.18 -16.51
N VAL A 129 10.65 7.90 -16.77
CA VAL A 129 9.85 7.06 -15.86
C VAL A 129 10.53 6.92 -14.51
N ALA A 130 11.84 6.66 -14.49
CA ALA A 130 12.62 6.57 -13.26
C ALA A 130 12.59 7.87 -12.44
N THR A 131 12.70 9.02 -13.11
CA THR A 131 12.63 10.35 -12.46
C THR A 131 11.25 10.60 -11.84
N VAL A 132 10.16 10.27 -12.57
CA VAL A 132 8.80 10.40 -12.05
C VAL A 132 8.57 9.46 -10.86
N ALA A 133 9.05 8.23 -10.93
CA ALA A 133 8.97 7.26 -9.83
C ALA A 133 9.70 7.77 -8.57
N ALA A 134 10.92 8.31 -8.74
CA ALA A 134 11.66 8.93 -7.64
C ALA A 134 10.89 10.11 -7.02
N GLY A 135 10.31 10.97 -7.86
CA GLY A 135 9.47 12.08 -7.41
C GLY A 135 8.24 11.62 -6.61
N GLN A 136 7.58 10.55 -7.05
CA GLN A 136 6.46 9.94 -6.32
C GLN A 136 6.87 9.37 -4.95
N ILE A 137 8.03 8.73 -4.87
CA ILE A 137 8.57 8.21 -3.60
C ILE A 137 8.81 9.38 -2.64
N ILE A 138 9.47 10.44 -3.08
CA ILE A 138 9.72 11.65 -2.28
C ILE A 138 8.39 12.27 -1.83
N GLY A 139 7.44 12.45 -2.74
CA GLY A 139 6.11 12.99 -2.44
C GLY A 139 5.35 12.16 -1.40
N THR A 140 5.45 10.84 -1.48
CA THR A 140 4.84 9.91 -0.53
C THR A 140 5.50 10.03 0.85
N VAL A 141 6.83 10.09 0.92
CA VAL A 141 7.57 10.29 2.17
C VAL A 141 7.18 11.60 2.83
N LEU A 142 7.10 12.70 2.07
CA LEU A 142 6.66 14.00 2.58
C LEU A 142 5.22 13.97 3.11
N LYS A 143 4.31 13.28 2.40
CA LYS A 143 2.92 13.10 2.86
C LYS A 143 2.85 12.27 4.14
N LEU A 144 3.62 11.19 4.24
CA LEU A 144 3.68 10.34 5.43
C LEU A 144 4.39 11.03 6.61
N SER A 145 5.23 12.02 6.37
CA SER A 145 5.89 12.79 7.43
C SER A 145 4.99 13.90 8.03
N ALA A 146 3.87 14.24 7.39
CA ALA A 146 2.97 15.28 7.87
C ALA A 146 2.43 15.04 9.30
N PRO A 147 2.01 13.81 9.71
CA PRO A 147 1.56 13.52 11.07
C PRO A 147 2.67 13.62 12.14
N LEU A 148 3.95 13.57 11.74
CA LEU A 148 5.07 13.66 12.68
C LEU A 148 5.12 15.01 13.42
N LYS A 149 4.51 16.06 12.88
CA LYS A 149 4.41 17.37 13.53
C LYS A 149 3.63 17.30 14.86
N ASN A 150 2.67 16.39 14.94
CA ASN A 150 1.82 16.21 16.13
C ASN A 150 2.31 15.06 17.05
N HIS A 151 3.48 14.48 16.75
CA HIS A 151 4.00 13.38 17.55
C HIS A 151 4.50 13.88 18.92
N PRO A 152 4.28 13.12 20.01
CA PRO A 152 4.64 13.51 21.38
C PRO A 152 6.15 13.75 21.58
N LEU A 153 6.99 13.24 20.70
CA LEU A 153 8.46 13.45 20.69
C LEU A 153 8.87 14.82 20.13
N GLY A 154 7.98 15.53 19.47
CA GLY A 154 8.26 16.80 18.80
C GLY A 154 8.96 16.67 17.44
N TRP A 155 8.82 17.69 16.63
CA TRP A 155 9.36 17.75 15.27
C TRP A 155 10.91 17.58 15.20
N PRO A 156 11.72 18.25 16.07
CA PRO A 156 13.18 18.15 15.96
C PRO A 156 13.71 16.73 16.22
N THR A 157 13.14 16.02 17.17
CA THR A 157 13.54 14.63 17.47
C THR A 157 13.17 13.68 16.32
N SER A 158 12.01 13.87 15.71
CA SER A 158 11.60 13.07 14.55
C SER A 158 12.51 13.29 13.34
N VAL A 159 12.90 14.54 13.08
CA VAL A 159 13.86 14.88 12.01
C VAL A 159 15.23 14.29 12.31
N ALA A 160 15.74 14.41 13.53
CA ALA A 160 17.03 13.84 13.93
C ALA A 160 17.06 12.32 13.77
N LEU A 161 15.98 11.62 14.15
CA LEU A 161 15.85 10.17 13.98
C LEU A 161 15.82 9.76 12.52
N THR A 162 15.11 10.50 11.69
CA THR A 162 15.05 10.25 10.23
C THR A 162 16.43 10.46 9.60
N ALA A 163 17.14 11.54 9.98
CA ALA A 163 18.48 11.80 9.51
C ALA A 163 19.47 10.73 9.99
N ALA A 164 19.38 10.28 11.24
CA ALA A 164 20.20 9.19 11.76
C ALA A 164 19.96 7.88 11.01
N ALA A 165 18.70 7.51 10.77
CA ALA A 165 18.36 6.33 9.99
C ALA A 165 18.90 6.43 8.55
N PHE A 166 18.79 7.60 7.91
CA PHE A 166 19.32 7.84 6.58
C PHE A 166 20.85 7.68 6.53
N VAL A 167 21.56 8.27 7.48
CA VAL A 167 23.04 8.15 7.60
C VAL A 167 23.44 6.70 7.82
N MET A 168 22.78 5.97 8.73
CA MET A 168 23.08 4.57 9.01
C MET A 168 22.88 3.68 7.78
N MET A 169 21.82 3.91 7.02
CA MET A 169 21.53 3.10 5.82
C MET A 169 22.41 3.49 4.63
N THR A 170 22.70 4.79 4.43
CA THR A 170 23.36 5.28 3.22
C THR A 170 24.89 5.29 3.37
N LEU A 171 25.41 5.71 4.52
CA LEU A 171 26.86 5.82 4.74
C LEU A 171 27.45 4.58 5.41
N LEU A 172 26.77 4.00 6.39
CA LEU A 172 27.26 2.81 7.10
C LEU A 172 26.79 1.49 6.43
N HIS A 173 25.90 1.55 5.43
CA HIS A 173 25.36 0.37 4.73
C HIS A 173 24.78 -0.71 5.67
N TRP A 174 24.24 -0.30 6.82
CA TRP A 174 23.64 -1.23 7.77
C TRP A 174 22.35 -1.81 7.20
N PRO A 175 22.10 -3.13 7.34
CA PRO A 175 20.85 -3.73 6.89
C PRO A 175 19.67 -3.12 7.66
N LEU A 176 18.57 -2.88 6.92
CA LEU A 176 17.35 -2.24 7.40
C LEU A 176 16.84 -2.83 8.73
N VAL A 177 16.98 -4.14 8.91
CA VAL A 177 16.52 -4.87 10.11
C VAL A 177 17.20 -4.34 11.38
N TRP A 178 18.52 -4.12 11.35
CA TRP A 178 19.28 -3.60 12.50
C TRP A 178 18.95 -2.15 12.81
N VAL A 179 18.73 -1.33 11.78
CA VAL A 179 18.31 0.06 11.95
C VAL A 179 16.90 0.11 12.55
N LEU A 180 15.99 -0.73 12.06
CA LEU A 180 14.62 -0.80 12.56
C LEU A 180 14.55 -1.27 14.02
N LEU A 181 15.28 -2.34 14.36
CA LEU A 181 15.28 -2.88 15.72
C LEU A 181 16.04 -1.96 16.70
N GLY A 182 17.17 -1.40 16.29
CA GLY A 182 17.97 -0.52 17.14
C GLY A 182 17.31 0.84 17.35
N LEU A 183 17.14 1.59 16.27
CA LEU A 183 16.58 2.95 16.34
C LEU A 183 15.09 2.93 16.65
N GLY A 184 14.33 2.02 16.03
CA GLY A 184 12.88 1.84 16.26
C GLY A 184 12.60 1.34 17.67
N GLY A 185 13.32 0.35 18.17
CA GLY A 185 13.19 -0.15 19.53
C GLY A 185 13.54 0.91 20.59
N ALA A 186 14.64 1.64 20.39
CA ALA A 186 15.05 2.71 21.30
C ALA A 186 14.00 3.84 21.35
N THR A 187 13.45 4.24 20.19
CA THR A 187 12.39 5.28 20.13
C THR A 187 11.09 4.81 20.73
N CYS A 188 10.71 3.56 20.55
CA CYS A 188 9.51 2.98 21.15
C CYS A 188 9.62 2.99 22.69
N LEU A 189 10.76 2.55 23.25
CA LEU A 189 11.02 2.56 24.70
C LEU A 189 11.03 3.99 25.26
N TYR A 190 11.66 4.92 24.55
CA TYR A 190 11.70 6.33 24.96
C TYR A 190 10.30 6.95 24.94
N THR A 191 9.51 6.73 23.89
CA THR A 191 8.13 7.22 23.79
C THR A 191 7.26 6.65 24.89
N TYR A 192 7.39 5.36 25.18
CA TYR A 192 6.70 4.70 26.30
C TYR A 192 7.05 5.34 27.64
N ALA A 193 8.34 5.58 27.91
CA ALA A 193 8.79 6.21 29.15
C ALA A 193 8.30 7.66 29.29
N VAL A 194 8.23 8.43 28.19
CA VAL A 194 7.70 9.81 28.21
C VAL A 194 6.19 9.81 28.46
N LEU A 195 5.44 8.90 27.83
CA LEU A 195 3.99 8.80 28.01
C LEU A 195 3.62 8.34 29.40
N THR A 196 4.33 7.37 29.96
CA THR A 196 4.11 6.91 31.34
C THR A 196 4.45 7.98 32.39
N ARG A 197 5.45 8.83 32.14
CA ARG A 197 5.74 9.99 33.01
C ARG A 197 4.66 11.06 32.95
N LYS A 198 4.05 11.31 31.78
CA LYS A 198 2.94 12.27 31.63
C LYS A 198 1.60 11.75 32.15
N ALA A 199 1.43 10.44 32.29
CA ALA A 199 0.22 9.80 32.81
C ALA A 199 0.22 9.63 34.34
N ARG A 200 1.30 9.96 35.03
CA ARG A 200 1.33 10.01 36.48
C ARG A 200 0.86 11.39 36.94
N PRO A 201 -0.27 11.49 37.71
CA PRO A 201 -0.79 12.74 38.25
C PRO A 201 0.19 13.37 39.23
#